data_74d1ab542362a6d603a74d266af440c8
#
_entry.id   74d1ab542362a6d603a74d266af440c8
#
_cell.length_a   1.000
_cell.length_b   1.000
_cell.length_c   1.000
_cell.angle_alpha   90.00
_cell.angle_beta   90.00
_cell.angle_gamma   90.00
#
_symmetry.space_group_name_H-M   'P 1'
#
loop_
_entity.id
_entity.type
_entity.pdbx_description
1 polymer ?
#
loop_
_entity_poly.entity_id
_entity_poly.type
_entity_poly.pdbx_seq_one_letter_code
_entity_poly.pdbx_strand_id
1 'polypeptide(L)'
;MLPIFADFQFNLSYLNDVKRRVGLRHKIEEEIKFSPSYFVLLFGATVVVTLGLLINSSAVVIGAMIMAPLYWPMLGVALGIALGDRKILQQALKLLLASIIMSLAVSWTTSYLTPLNEMTREIAIRISPTILDLLIALTCSVIGVLAVYDPNISASVVGVVLSLALLPPLATSGIGLSFKNDHIFRGGLQFFVANMIAVIFVGVLTLYFLKIRPNGKEESHRFALGLGSSIFILILLAIPLTIYLNQAIVKNQIKANLKGELEAQLKIIEPDTRVGQIEIDFLSDLNSVVSIEALVYLPEGVYLTQAQQNKIVKELNTHVAGYVDLELSLVNTLFLRQDTTDSLLREIEDQTQTLAEKKLAELIPGSSLLKIQVEDRLDQEGHYFLELIVLMPENRDSFSLELEQFKSELQEEIDQWSLNIGFKLLSTESESF
;
A
#
# COMPACT_ATOMS: atom_id res chain seq x y z
N MET A 1 -17.79 19.91 19.55
CA MET A 1 -18.53 19.79 18.27
C MET A 1 -18.05 20.90 17.36
N LEU A 2 -17.34 20.54 16.29
CA LEU A 2 -16.66 21.48 15.39
C LEU A 2 -17.69 22.25 14.53
N PRO A 3 -17.60 23.57 14.41
CA PRO A 3 -18.55 24.40 13.66
C PRO A 3 -18.43 24.28 12.12
N ILE A 4 -17.64 23.34 11.61
CA ILE A 4 -17.36 23.18 10.17
C ILE A 4 -18.54 22.60 9.39
N PHE A 5 -19.51 21.96 10.04
CA PHE A 5 -20.68 21.35 9.37
C PHE A 5 -21.93 22.22 9.33
N ALA A 6 -21.94 23.38 9.98
CA ALA A 6 -23.14 24.23 10.04
C ALA A 6 -23.43 25.02 8.73
N ASP A 7 -22.41 25.26 7.89
CA ASP A 7 -22.53 26.01 6.64
C ASP A 7 -22.69 25.14 5.37
N PHE A 8 -22.68 23.82 5.50
CA PHE A 8 -22.93 22.92 4.39
C PHE A 8 -24.46 22.74 4.16
N GLN A 9 -25.17 23.87 4.02
CA GLN A 9 -26.49 23.83 3.36
C GLN A 9 -26.24 23.49 1.89
N PHE A 10 -26.40 22.22 1.54
CA PHE A 10 -26.43 21.76 0.15
C PHE A 10 -27.63 22.48 -0.53
N ASN A 11 -27.34 23.64 -1.09
CA ASN A 11 -28.36 24.47 -1.68
C ASN A 11 -28.85 23.81 -2.97
N LEU A 12 -29.99 23.09 -2.90
CA LEU A 12 -30.60 22.38 -4.03
C LEU A 12 -30.87 23.32 -5.24
N SER A 13 -30.91 24.63 -5.02
CA SER A 13 -30.98 25.62 -6.11
C SER A 13 -29.73 25.60 -7.01
N TYR A 14 -28.55 25.25 -6.45
CA TYR A 14 -27.29 25.08 -7.16
C TYR A 14 -27.35 24.00 -8.25
N LEU A 15 -28.04 22.88 -7.98
CA LEU A 15 -28.25 21.80 -8.96
C LEU A 15 -29.27 22.15 -10.05
N ASN A 16 -29.98 23.25 -9.92
CA ASN A 16 -31.02 23.69 -10.84
C ASN A 16 -30.54 24.79 -11.83
N ASP A 17 -29.28 25.16 -11.81
CA ASP A 17 -28.75 26.22 -12.69
C ASP A 17 -28.74 25.75 -14.16
N VAL A 18 -29.61 26.35 -14.96
CA VAL A 18 -29.77 26.04 -16.39
C VAL A 18 -28.49 26.36 -17.16
N LYS A 19 -27.78 27.45 -16.80
CA LYS A 19 -26.54 27.83 -17.48
C LYS A 19 -25.46 26.79 -17.29
N ARG A 20 -25.31 26.25 -16.07
CA ARG A 20 -24.34 25.20 -15.77
C ARG A 20 -24.64 23.91 -16.51
N ARG A 21 -25.92 23.52 -16.61
CA ARG A 21 -26.32 22.31 -17.38
C ARG A 21 -26.02 22.44 -18.87
N VAL A 22 -26.29 23.60 -19.44
CA VAL A 22 -25.98 23.88 -20.86
C VAL A 22 -24.47 23.89 -21.06
N GLY A 23 -23.72 24.53 -20.13
CA GLY A 23 -22.25 24.57 -20.17
C GLY A 23 -21.63 23.16 -20.06
N LEU A 24 -22.11 22.32 -19.14
CA LEU A 24 -21.67 20.93 -18.99
C LEU A 24 -21.89 20.13 -20.29
N ARG A 25 -23.10 20.21 -20.84
CA ARG A 25 -23.43 19.52 -22.08
C ARG A 25 -22.52 19.97 -23.22
N HIS A 26 -22.36 21.27 -23.42
CA HIS A 26 -21.50 21.85 -24.48
C HIS A 26 -20.06 21.38 -24.32
N LYS A 27 -19.53 21.44 -23.09
CA LYS A 27 -18.15 21.01 -22.81
C LYS A 27 -17.93 19.54 -23.14
N ILE A 28 -18.85 18.66 -22.75
CA ILE A 28 -18.73 17.23 -23.09
C ILE A 28 -18.82 17.03 -24.62
N GLU A 29 -19.76 17.70 -25.31
CA GLU A 29 -19.90 17.61 -26.77
C GLU A 29 -18.67 18.11 -27.52
N GLU A 30 -17.95 19.09 -26.97
CA GLU A 30 -16.67 19.56 -27.55
C GLU A 30 -15.53 18.57 -27.33
N GLU A 31 -15.40 18.05 -26.13
CA GLU A 31 -14.30 17.14 -25.75
C GLU A 31 -14.39 15.75 -26.40
N ILE A 32 -15.58 15.31 -26.83
CA ILE A 32 -15.76 14.06 -27.58
C ILE A 32 -15.50 14.20 -29.08
N LYS A 33 -15.15 15.37 -29.57
CA LYS A 33 -14.76 15.56 -30.98
C LYS A 33 -13.39 14.92 -31.25
N PHE A 34 -13.29 14.26 -32.41
CA PHE A 34 -11.99 13.75 -32.86
C PHE A 34 -11.03 14.90 -33.06
N SER A 35 -9.98 14.99 -32.30
CA SER A 35 -8.94 16.02 -32.41
C SER A 35 -7.55 15.41 -32.37
N PRO A 36 -6.58 15.94 -33.15
CA PRO A 36 -5.19 15.48 -33.09
C PRO A 36 -4.60 15.60 -31.68
N SER A 37 -4.90 16.70 -30.98
CA SER A 37 -4.42 16.94 -29.62
C SER A 37 -4.84 15.86 -28.64
N TYR A 38 -6.08 15.37 -28.73
CA TYR A 38 -6.57 14.26 -27.93
C TYR A 38 -5.72 13.01 -28.12
N PHE A 39 -5.45 12.63 -29.37
CA PHE A 39 -4.68 11.42 -29.67
C PHE A 39 -3.19 11.55 -29.33
N VAL A 40 -2.61 12.74 -29.47
CA VAL A 40 -1.21 13.00 -29.04
C VAL A 40 -1.07 12.85 -27.54
N LEU A 41 -2.01 13.41 -26.75
CA LEU A 41 -2.01 13.27 -25.30
C LEU A 41 -2.22 11.81 -24.88
N LEU A 42 -3.16 11.12 -25.51
CA LEU A 42 -3.42 9.70 -25.22
C LEU A 42 -2.21 8.83 -25.56
N PHE A 43 -1.56 9.09 -26.71
CA PHE A 43 -0.33 8.40 -27.10
C PHE A 43 0.77 8.59 -26.07
N GLY A 44 1.09 9.84 -25.73
CA GLY A 44 2.13 10.16 -24.75
C GLY A 44 1.85 9.56 -23.37
N ALA A 45 0.60 9.72 -22.89
CA ALA A 45 0.18 9.12 -21.62
C ALA A 45 0.31 7.59 -21.63
N THR A 46 -0.06 6.94 -22.73
CA THR A 46 0.03 5.47 -22.85
C THR A 46 1.49 4.99 -22.86
N VAL A 47 2.38 5.68 -23.56
CA VAL A 47 3.82 5.36 -23.54
C VAL A 47 4.37 5.48 -22.12
N VAL A 48 4.10 6.62 -21.45
CA VAL A 48 4.63 6.87 -20.10
C VAL A 48 4.06 5.88 -19.06
N VAL A 49 2.76 5.58 -19.12
CA VAL A 49 2.17 4.60 -18.20
C VAL A 49 2.73 3.19 -18.42
N THR A 50 2.94 2.80 -19.69
CA THR A 50 3.50 1.49 -20.01
C THR A 50 4.92 1.35 -19.47
N LEU A 51 5.77 2.36 -19.69
CA LEU A 51 7.12 2.38 -19.13
C LEU A 51 7.09 2.40 -17.59
N GLY A 52 6.20 3.18 -16.98
CA GLY A 52 6.01 3.21 -15.51
C GLY A 52 5.64 1.84 -14.92
N LEU A 53 4.78 1.08 -15.60
CA LEU A 53 4.41 -0.29 -15.23
C LEU A 53 5.61 -1.25 -15.34
N LEU A 54 6.38 -1.16 -16.43
CA LEU A 54 7.54 -2.02 -16.67
C LEU A 54 8.70 -1.77 -15.70
N ILE A 55 8.94 -0.50 -15.33
CA ILE A 55 10.00 -0.15 -14.35
C ILE A 55 9.51 -0.18 -12.89
N ASN A 56 8.29 -0.65 -12.62
CA ASN A 56 7.68 -0.73 -11.29
C ASN A 56 7.62 0.62 -10.55
N SER A 57 7.32 1.71 -11.25
CA SER A 57 7.28 3.06 -10.67
C SER A 57 5.85 3.59 -10.58
N SER A 58 5.24 3.54 -9.38
CA SER A 58 3.92 4.11 -9.10
C SER A 58 3.84 5.61 -9.42
N ALA A 59 4.93 6.36 -9.16
CA ALA A 59 4.96 7.80 -9.39
C ALA A 59 4.83 8.14 -10.88
N VAL A 60 5.53 7.40 -11.75
CA VAL A 60 5.45 7.57 -13.21
C VAL A 60 4.05 7.19 -13.72
N VAL A 61 3.51 6.08 -13.23
CA VAL A 61 2.15 5.62 -13.57
C VAL A 61 1.11 6.69 -13.21
N ILE A 62 1.17 7.26 -11.99
CA ILE A 62 0.26 8.33 -11.55
C ILE A 62 0.42 9.59 -12.41
N GLY A 63 1.65 10.00 -12.71
CA GLY A 63 1.92 11.15 -13.56
C GLY A 63 1.32 11.02 -14.97
N ALA A 64 1.43 9.83 -15.58
CA ALA A 64 0.84 9.53 -16.88
C ALA A 64 -0.70 9.55 -16.86
N MET A 65 -1.31 9.07 -15.79
CA MET A 65 -2.77 9.07 -15.64
C MET A 65 -3.37 10.46 -15.72
N ILE A 66 -2.69 11.49 -15.18
CA ILE A 66 -3.18 12.86 -15.16
C ILE A 66 -3.28 13.44 -16.59
N MET A 67 -2.44 12.96 -17.51
CA MET A 67 -2.41 13.43 -18.90
C MET A 67 -3.43 12.72 -19.79
N ALA A 68 -3.94 11.56 -19.38
CA ALA A 68 -4.78 10.73 -20.24
C ALA A 68 -6.22 11.26 -20.37
N PRO A 69 -6.73 11.55 -21.58
CA PRO A 69 -8.06 12.11 -21.78
C PRO A 69 -9.19 11.07 -21.86
N LEU A 70 -8.96 9.81 -21.43
CA LEU A 70 -9.91 8.67 -21.59
C LEU A 70 -11.28 8.89 -20.92
N TYR A 71 -11.37 9.78 -19.95
CA TYR A 71 -12.61 10.07 -19.26
C TYR A 71 -13.66 10.72 -20.18
N TRP A 72 -13.26 11.62 -21.07
CA TRP A 72 -14.16 12.37 -21.93
C TRP A 72 -15.06 11.51 -22.80
N PRO A 73 -14.56 10.50 -23.56
CA PRO A 73 -15.42 9.63 -24.32
C PRO A 73 -16.39 8.80 -23.43
N MET A 74 -15.99 8.42 -22.21
CA MET A 74 -16.89 7.69 -21.28
C MET A 74 -18.00 8.60 -20.78
N LEU A 75 -17.68 9.84 -20.41
CA LEU A 75 -18.66 10.83 -20.02
C LEU A 75 -19.60 11.19 -21.19
N GLY A 76 -19.05 11.21 -22.41
CA GLY A 76 -19.85 11.38 -23.64
C GLY A 76 -20.83 10.23 -23.87
N VAL A 77 -20.43 8.97 -23.60
CA VAL A 77 -21.34 7.82 -23.64
C VAL A 77 -22.43 7.98 -22.58
N ALA A 78 -22.06 8.37 -21.36
CA ALA A 78 -23.00 8.63 -20.28
C ALA A 78 -24.01 9.73 -20.64
N LEU A 79 -23.54 10.83 -21.26
CA LEU A 79 -24.40 11.93 -21.73
C LEU A 79 -25.35 11.48 -22.85
N GLY A 80 -24.84 10.72 -23.81
CA GLY A 80 -25.64 10.17 -24.91
C GLY A 80 -26.78 9.27 -24.41
N ILE A 81 -26.50 8.43 -23.40
CA ILE A 81 -27.51 7.61 -22.72
C ILE A 81 -28.48 8.50 -21.94
N ALA A 82 -27.98 9.44 -21.12
CA ALA A 82 -28.81 10.30 -20.28
C ALA A 82 -29.79 11.16 -21.08
N LEU A 83 -29.40 11.62 -22.26
CA LEU A 83 -30.25 12.38 -23.18
C LEU A 83 -31.06 11.50 -24.12
N GLY A 84 -30.73 10.21 -24.29
CA GLY A 84 -31.29 9.36 -25.35
C GLY A 84 -30.84 9.80 -26.75
N ASP A 85 -29.73 10.52 -26.87
CA ASP A 85 -29.22 11.09 -28.11
C ASP A 85 -28.25 10.12 -28.82
N ARG A 86 -28.73 9.56 -29.97
CA ARG A 86 -27.93 8.60 -30.76
C ARG A 86 -26.66 9.22 -31.35
N LYS A 87 -26.68 10.51 -31.72
CA LYS A 87 -25.52 11.14 -32.36
C LYS A 87 -24.38 11.29 -31.37
N ILE A 88 -24.67 11.83 -30.18
CA ILE A 88 -23.69 11.96 -29.08
C ILE A 88 -23.15 10.58 -28.69
N LEU A 89 -24.06 9.60 -28.50
CA LEU A 89 -23.69 8.23 -28.13
C LEU A 89 -22.76 7.58 -29.16
N GLN A 90 -23.11 7.67 -30.45
CA GLN A 90 -22.28 7.08 -31.51
C GLN A 90 -20.91 7.78 -31.65
N GLN A 91 -20.87 9.10 -31.51
CA GLN A 91 -19.61 9.86 -31.56
C GLN A 91 -18.71 9.49 -30.39
N ALA A 92 -19.24 9.45 -29.18
CA ALA A 92 -18.51 9.07 -27.97
C ALA A 92 -18.00 7.61 -28.02
N LEU A 93 -18.85 6.67 -28.48
CA LEU A 93 -18.48 5.26 -28.67
C LEU A 93 -17.36 5.08 -29.70
N LYS A 94 -17.41 5.80 -30.81
CA LYS A 94 -16.35 5.76 -31.83
C LYS A 94 -15.01 6.26 -31.26
N LEU A 95 -15.04 7.37 -30.53
CA LEU A 95 -13.86 7.92 -29.89
C LEU A 95 -13.32 6.97 -28.81
N LEU A 96 -14.19 6.39 -28.00
CA LEU A 96 -13.83 5.41 -26.95
C LEU A 96 -13.16 4.17 -27.55
N LEU A 97 -13.76 3.59 -28.61
CA LEU A 97 -13.19 2.42 -29.28
C LEU A 97 -11.83 2.74 -29.93
N ALA A 98 -11.72 3.90 -30.58
CA ALA A 98 -10.45 4.35 -31.15
C ALA A 98 -9.38 4.52 -30.06
N SER A 99 -9.77 5.07 -28.90
CA SER A 99 -8.88 5.25 -27.76
C SER A 99 -8.40 3.92 -27.17
N ILE A 100 -9.29 2.94 -27.04
CA ILE A 100 -8.95 1.60 -26.55
C ILE A 100 -7.97 0.92 -27.51
N ILE A 101 -8.29 0.90 -28.80
CA ILE A 101 -7.44 0.26 -29.82
C ILE A 101 -6.06 0.91 -29.85
N MET A 102 -6.01 2.23 -29.83
CA MET A 102 -4.75 2.98 -29.83
C MET A 102 -3.94 2.68 -28.57
N SER A 103 -4.55 2.74 -27.38
CA SER A 103 -3.83 2.48 -26.14
C SER A 103 -3.30 1.04 -26.07
N LEU A 104 -4.06 0.05 -26.51
CA LEU A 104 -3.59 -1.34 -26.62
C LEU A 104 -2.40 -1.46 -27.58
N ALA A 105 -2.51 -0.86 -28.77
CA ALA A 105 -1.46 -0.92 -29.78
C ALA A 105 -0.17 -0.22 -29.31
N VAL A 106 -0.30 0.97 -28.71
CA VAL A 106 0.84 1.75 -28.19
C VAL A 106 1.50 1.02 -27.02
N SER A 107 0.71 0.51 -26.09
CA SER A 107 1.25 -0.24 -24.96
C SER A 107 1.93 -1.54 -25.40
N TRP A 108 1.31 -2.28 -26.32
CA TRP A 108 1.93 -3.46 -26.93
C TRP A 108 3.26 -3.13 -27.59
N THR A 109 3.30 -2.08 -28.43
CA THR A 109 4.52 -1.67 -29.15
C THR A 109 5.60 -1.21 -28.20
N THR A 110 5.24 -0.36 -27.22
CA THR A 110 6.19 0.15 -26.21
C THR A 110 6.80 -0.98 -25.41
N SER A 111 5.97 -1.93 -24.95
CA SER A 111 6.42 -3.11 -24.20
C SER A 111 7.29 -4.02 -25.06
N TYR A 112 6.93 -4.25 -26.33
CA TYR A 112 7.70 -5.08 -27.27
C TYR A 112 9.10 -4.52 -27.55
N LEU A 113 9.23 -3.17 -27.61
CA LEU A 113 10.50 -2.50 -27.83
C LEU A 113 11.37 -2.43 -26.55
N THR A 114 10.79 -2.67 -25.40
CA THR A 114 11.50 -2.61 -24.11
C THR A 114 11.98 -4.00 -23.72
N PRO A 115 13.28 -4.21 -23.40
CA PRO A 115 13.82 -5.53 -23.11
C PRO A 115 13.48 -6.05 -21.69
N LEU A 116 12.41 -5.56 -21.07
CA LEU A 116 11.93 -5.95 -19.75
C LEU A 116 10.70 -6.84 -19.89
N ASN A 117 10.82 -8.11 -19.53
CA ASN A 117 9.74 -9.10 -19.63
C ASN A 117 9.34 -9.66 -18.26
N GLU A 118 9.55 -8.91 -17.20
CA GLU A 118 9.22 -9.33 -15.84
C GLU A 118 7.85 -8.83 -15.40
N MET A 119 7.16 -9.66 -14.63
CA MET A 119 5.90 -9.28 -14.00
C MET A 119 6.18 -8.39 -12.78
N THR A 120 6.03 -7.09 -12.94
CA THR A 120 6.24 -6.13 -11.85
C THR A 120 5.05 -6.11 -10.87
N ARG A 121 5.25 -5.59 -9.67
CA ARG A 121 4.17 -5.40 -8.68
C ARG A 121 3.08 -4.48 -9.21
N GLU A 122 3.44 -3.42 -9.96
CA GLU A 122 2.48 -2.51 -10.57
C GLU A 122 1.60 -3.19 -11.61
N ILE A 123 2.14 -4.14 -12.40
CA ILE A 123 1.36 -4.98 -13.32
C ILE A 123 0.45 -5.92 -12.53
N ALA A 124 0.98 -6.60 -11.50
CA ALA A 124 0.24 -7.57 -10.70
C ALA A 124 -1.02 -6.99 -10.03
N ILE A 125 -0.94 -5.77 -9.51
CA ILE A 125 -2.09 -5.07 -8.91
C ILE A 125 -3.20 -4.80 -9.95
N ARG A 126 -2.86 -4.66 -11.24
CA ARG A 126 -3.80 -4.28 -12.32
C ARG A 126 -4.45 -5.46 -13.03
N ILE A 127 -4.15 -6.69 -12.66
CA ILE A 127 -4.76 -7.90 -13.24
C ILE A 127 -5.80 -8.55 -12.34
N SER A 128 -5.92 -8.08 -11.11
CA SER A 128 -6.79 -8.66 -10.08
C SER A 128 -7.73 -7.58 -9.50
N PRO A 129 -8.79 -7.18 -10.23
CA PRO A 129 -9.72 -6.15 -9.77
C PRO A 129 -10.47 -6.60 -8.51
N THR A 130 -10.65 -5.66 -7.59
CA THR A 130 -11.38 -5.86 -6.34
C THR A 130 -12.67 -5.04 -6.31
N ILE A 131 -13.58 -5.36 -5.39
CA ILE A 131 -14.79 -4.54 -5.19
C ILE A 131 -14.44 -3.13 -4.68
N LEU A 132 -13.30 -2.97 -4.00
CA LEU A 132 -12.81 -1.67 -3.55
C LEU A 132 -12.42 -0.79 -4.74
N ASP A 133 -11.78 -1.36 -5.77
CA ASP A 133 -11.47 -0.65 -7.01
C ASP A 133 -12.74 -0.18 -7.72
N LEU A 134 -13.78 -1.02 -7.72
CA LEU A 134 -15.09 -0.64 -8.27
C LEU A 134 -15.70 0.51 -7.47
N LEU A 135 -15.67 0.49 -6.14
CA LEU A 135 -16.18 1.58 -5.30
C LEU A 135 -15.39 2.88 -5.52
N ILE A 136 -14.08 2.80 -5.70
CA ILE A 136 -13.24 3.93 -6.08
C ILE A 136 -13.70 4.49 -7.43
N ALA A 137 -13.88 3.66 -8.46
CA ALA A 137 -14.32 4.08 -9.78
C ALA A 137 -15.71 4.74 -9.75
N LEU A 138 -16.65 4.19 -8.97
CA LEU A 138 -17.99 4.77 -8.75
C LEU A 138 -17.90 6.16 -8.11
N THR A 139 -17.14 6.29 -7.01
CA THR A 139 -16.95 7.56 -6.30
C THR A 139 -16.27 8.60 -7.18
N CYS A 140 -15.20 8.21 -7.87
CA CYS A 140 -14.47 9.05 -8.81
C CYS A 140 -15.36 9.55 -9.93
N SER A 141 -16.26 8.72 -10.44
CA SER A 141 -17.20 9.13 -11.50
C SER A 141 -18.15 10.23 -11.04
N VAL A 142 -18.72 10.13 -9.82
CA VAL A 142 -19.55 11.20 -9.25
C VAL A 142 -18.77 12.52 -9.17
N ILE A 143 -17.57 12.48 -8.57
CA ILE A 143 -16.73 13.66 -8.42
C ILE A 143 -16.39 14.25 -9.78
N GLY A 144 -16.07 13.40 -10.76
CA GLY A 144 -15.72 13.83 -12.11
C GLY A 144 -16.85 14.56 -12.83
N VAL A 145 -18.09 14.06 -12.76
CA VAL A 145 -19.25 14.75 -13.35
C VAL A 145 -19.50 16.09 -12.64
N LEU A 146 -19.43 16.11 -11.29
CA LEU A 146 -19.63 17.33 -10.51
C LEU A 146 -18.54 18.37 -10.79
N ALA A 147 -17.29 17.94 -10.96
CA ALA A 147 -16.19 18.83 -11.29
C ALA A 147 -16.28 19.43 -12.70
N VAL A 148 -16.89 18.73 -13.65
CA VAL A 148 -17.21 19.31 -14.97
C VAL A 148 -18.42 20.24 -14.88
N TYR A 149 -19.37 19.95 -13.99
CA TYR A 149 -20.58 20.75 -13.77
C TYR A 149 -20.30 22.10 -13.11
N ASP A 150 -19.35 22.12 -12.15
CA ASP A 150 -19.02 23.32 -11.40
C ASP A 150 -17.73 23.97 -11.91
N PRO A 151 -17.79 25.19 -12.48
CA PRO A 151 -16.60 25.91 -12.96
C PRO A 151 -15.60 26.25 -11.84
N ASN A 152 -16.02 26.26 -10.58
CA ASN A 152 -15.13 26.53 -9.46
C ASN A 152 -14.25 25.34 -9.06
N ILE A 153 -14.58 24.13 -9.54
CA ILE A 153 -13.75 22.94 -9.34
C ILE A 153 -12.73 22.90 -10.47
N SER A 154 -11.45 22.84 -10.10
CA SER A 154 -10.36 22.79 -11.08
C SER A 154 -10.50 21.58 -12.00
N ALA A 155 -10.38 21.80 -13.30
CA ALA A 155 -10.36 20.73 -14.30
C ALA A 155 -9.24 19.71 -14.06
N SER A 156 -8.17 20.10 -13.38
CA SER A 156 -7.08 19.19 -12.97
C SER A 156 -7.55 18.11 -12.02
N VAL A 157 -8.52 18.42 -11.13
CA VAL A 157 -9.10 17.42 -10.21
C VAL A 157 -9.83 16.33 -11.00
N VAL A 158 -10.51 16.69 -12.08
CA VAL A 158 -11.22 15.75 -12.96
C VAL A 158 -10.25 14.74 -13.59
N GLY A 159 -9.14 15.23 -14.12
CA GLY A 159 -8.12 14.40 -14.74
C GLY A 159 -7.50 13.41 -13.77
N VAL A 160 -7.10 13.88 -12.58
CA VAL A 160 -6.43 13.07 -11.56
C VAL A 160 -7.34 11.94 -11.04
N VAL A 161 -8.56 12.29 -10.65
CA VAL A 161 -9.45 11.35 -9.94
C VAL A 161 -9.95 10.22 -10.85
N LEU A 162 -10.09 10.48 -12.15
CA LEU A 162 -10.70 9.54 -13.10
C LEU A 162 -9.69 8.73 -13.91
N SER A 163 -8.50 9.27 -14.10
CA SER A 163 -7.42 8.53 -14.78
C SER A 163 -6.87 7.38 -13.94
N LEU A 164 -7.02 7.46 -12.60
CA LEU A 164 -6.51 6.45 -11.65
C LEU A 164 -6.97 5.02 -11.97
N ALA A 165 -8.18 4.88 -12.50
CA ALA A 165 -8.81 3.57 -12.67
C ALA A 165 -8.80 3.03 -14.11
N LEU A 166 -8.40 3.79 -15.13
CA LEU A 166 -8.72 3.46 -16.51
C LEU A 166 -7.50 3.14 -17.40
N LEU A 167 -6.53 4.04 -17.52
CA LEU A 167 -5.42 3.85 -18.45
C LEU A 167 -4.47 2.71 -18.03
N PRO A 168 -4.06 2.56 -16.75
CA PRO A 168 -3.11 1.52 -16.37
C PRO A 168 -3.59 0.09 -16.61
N PRO A 169 -4.85 -0.30 -16.27
CA PRO A 169 -5.35 -1.62 -16.60
C PRO A 169 -5.37 -1.90 -18.12
N LEU A 170 -5.70 -0.89 -18.92
CA LEU A 170 -5.69 -1.01 -20.37
C LEU A 170 -4.26 -1.18 -20.91
N ALA A 171 -3.30 -0.41 -20.38
CA ALA A 171 -1.88 -0.55 -20.72
C ALA A 171 -1.33 -1.92 -20.27
N THR A 172 -1.72 -2.39 -19.08
CA THR A 172 -1.38 -3.75 -18.60
C THR A 172 -1.86 -4.82 -19.58
N SER A 173 -3.05 -4.67 -20.17
CA SER A 173 -3.52 -5.59 -21.22
C SER A 173 -2.62 -5.56 -22.46
N GLY A 174 -2.16 -4.37 -22.90
CA GLY A 174 -1.23 -4.25 -24.00
C GLY A 174 0.14 -4.91 -23.71
N ILE A 175 0.63 -4.78 -22.47
CA ILE A 175 1.83 -5.48 -21.99
C ILE A 175 1.61 -7.00 -22.03
N GLY A 176 0.44 -7.47 -21.57
CA GLY A 176 0.07 -8.89 -21.62
C GLY A 176 0.11 -9.48 -23.04
N LEU A 177 -0.32 -8.71 -24.04
CA LEU A 177 -0.19 -9.10 -25.45
C LEU A 177 1.29 -9.21 -25.88
N SER A 178 2.14 -8.28 -25.44
CA SER A 178 3.58 -8.29 -25.74
C SER A 178 4.28 -9.49 -25.13
N PHE A 179 3.98 -9.81 -23.87
CA PHE A 179 4.55 -10.93 -23.12
C PHE A 179 3.95 -12.30 -23.55
N LYS A 180 2.94 -12.30 -24.44
CA LYS A 180 2.16 -13.50 -24.81
C LYS A 180 1.56 -14.18 -23.58
N ASN A 181 1.25 -13.42 -22.55
CA ASN A 181 0.67 -13.89 -21.30
C ASN A 181 -0.83 -13.56 -21.26
N ASP A 182 -1.64 -14.59 -21.47
CA ASP A 182 -3.11 -14.49 -21.54
C ASP A 182 -3.72 -14.06 -20.20
N HIS A 183 -3.11 -14.42 -19.08
CA HIS A 183 -3.57 -14.02 -17.75
C HIS A 183 -3.42 -12.51 -17.52
N ILE A 184 -2.29 -11.92 -17.91
CA ILE A 184 -2.06 -10.46 -17.82
C ILE A 184 -3.00 -9.74 -18.76
N PHE A 185 -3.16 -10.23 -20.00
CA PHE A 185 -4.06 -9.61 -20.98
C PHE A 185 -5.51 -9.57 -20.50
N ARG A 186 -6.05 -10.74 -20.12
CA ARG A 186 -7.45 -10.85 -19.69
C ARG A 186 -7.71 -10.13 -18.38
N GLY A 187 -6.81 -10.23 -17.42
CA GLY A 187 -6.94 -9.57 -16.11
C GLY A 187 -7.00 -8.05 -16.25
N GLY A 188 -6.05 -7.45 -17.00
CA GLY A 188 -6.05 -6.02 -17.27
C GLY A 188 -7.28 -5.54 -18.04
N LEU A 189 -7.68 -6.29 -19.08
CA LEU A 189 -8.87 -5.96 -19.88
C LEU A 189 -10.16 -6.03 -19.06
N GLN A 190 -10.29 -7.07 -18.23
CA GLN A 190 -11.44 -7.23 -17.33
C GLN A 190 -11.51 -6.09 -16.32
N PHE A 191 -10.38 -5.69 -15.74
CA PHE A 191 -10.30 -4.56 -14.82
C PHE A 191 -10.71 -3.25 -15.50
N PHE A 192 -10.17 -2.98 -16.70
CA PHE A 192 -10.54 -1.81 -17.48
C PHE A 192 -12.04 -1.77 -17.78
N VAL A 193 -12.61 -2.87 -18.29
CA VAL A 193 -14.03 -2.96 -18.66
C VAL A 193 -14.93 -2.77 -17.44
N ALA A 194 -14.61 -3.37 -16.30
CA ALA A 194 -15.38 -3.21 -15.07
C ALA A 194 -15.44 -1.73 -14.64
N ASN A 195 -14.29 -1.05 -14.61
CA ASN A 195 -14.21 0.36 -14.25
C ASN A 195 -14.89 1.27 -15.30
N MET A 196 -14.73 0.98 -16.58
CA MET A 196 -15.37 1.72 -17.66
C MET A 196 -16.91 1.70 -17.50
N ILE A 197 -17.48 0.53 -17.26
CA ILE A 197 -18.93 0.40 -17.09
C ILE A 197 -19.41 1.09 -15.81
N ALA A 198 -18.64 0.97 -14.71
CA ALA A 198 -18.94 1.68 -13.48
C ALA A 198 -18.97 3.21 -13.68
N VAL A 199 -17.95 3.74 -14.37
CA VAL A 199 -17.85 5.17 -14.68
C VAL A 199 -19.02 5.64 -15.56
N ILE A 200 -19.36 4.90 -16.62
CA ILE A 200 -20.48 5.25 -17.50
C ILE A 200 -21.80 5.19 -16.72
N PHE A 201 -22.06 4.13 -15.97
CA PHE A 201 -23.29 3.96 -15.20
C PHE A 201 -23.51 5.09 -14.19
N VAL A 202 -22.51 5.36 -13.35
CA VAL A 202 -22.60 6.45 -12.36
C VAL A 202 -22.65 7.81 -13.05
N GLY A 203 -21.94 7.97 -14.16
CA GLY A 203 -22.04 9.16 -15.00
C GLY A 203 -23.46 9.43 -15.45
N VAL A 204 -24.16 8.41 -16.00
CA VAL A 204 -25.59 8.50 -16.39
C VAL A 204 -26.45 8.90 -15.19
N LEU A 205 -26.29 8.22 -14.05
CA LEU A 205 -27.06 8.47 -12.85
C LEU A 205 -26.86 9.90 -12.32
N THR A 206 -25.62 10.35 -12.26
CA THR A 206 -25.28 11.71 -11.80
C THR A 206 -25.84 12.77 -12.74
N LEU A 207 -25.72 12.59 -14.06
CA LEU A 207 -26.32 13.48 -15.06
C LEU A 207 -27.85 13.53 -14.92
N TYR A 208 -28.48 12.39 -14.66
CA TYR A 208 -29.92 12.32 -14.42
C TYR A 208 -30.34 13.11 -13.16
N PHE A 209 -29.60 13.01 -12.07
CA PHE A 209 -29.82 13.79 -10.84
C PHE A 209 -29.59 15.30 -11.06
N LEU A 210 -28.65 15.66 -11.92
CA LEU A 210 -28.44 17.04 -12.37
C LEU A 210 -29.55 17.54 -13.31
N LYS A 211 -30.63 16.77 -13.52
CA LYS A 211 -31.76 17.08 -14.39
C LYS A 211 -31.39 17.21 -15.88
N ILE A 212 -30.31 16.59 -16.30
CA ILE A 212 -29.98 16.40 -17.72
C ILE A 212 -30.79 15.18 -18.18
N ARG A 213 -31.96 15.45 -18.80
CA ARG A 213 -33.01 14.45 -19.11
C ARG A 213 -33.43 14.53 -20.57
N PRO A 214 -33.95 13.42 -21.12
CA PRO A 214 -34.49 13.43 -22.47
C PRO A 214 -35.73 14.33 -22.56
N ASN A 215 -35.94 14.98 -23.71
CA ASN A 215 -37.01 15.94 -23.93
C ASN A 215 -38.23 15.36 -24.66
N GLY A 216 -38.12 14.14 -25.21
CA GLY A 216 -39.15 13.50 -26.01
C GLY A 216 -39.47 12.08 -25.56
N LYS A 217 -40.61 11.53 -26.05
CA LYS A 217 -41.03 10.17 -25.72
C LYS A 217 -40.07 9.10 -26.25
N GLU A 218 -39.56 9.25 -27.47
CA GLU A 218 -38.59 8.33 -28.05
C GLU A 218 -37.23 8.38 -27.34
N GLU A 219 -36.79 9.57 -26.96
CA GLU A 219 -35.55 9.78 -26.20
C GLU A 219 -35.68 9.20 -24.80
N SER A 220 -36.86 9.36 -24.17
CA SER A 220 -37.15 8.78 -22.86
C SER A 220 -37.15 7.25 -22.89
N HIS A 221 -37.68 6.63 -23.95
CA HIS A 221 -37.60 5.18 -24.14
C HIS A 221 -36.17 4.68 -24.34
N ARG A 222 -35.37 5.39 -25.13
CA ARG A 222 -33.94 5.09 -25.34
C ARG A 222 -33.13 5.25 -24.07
N PHE A 223 -33.44 6.29 -23.29
CA PHE A 223 -32.83 6.46 -21.95
C PHE A 223 -33.16 5.27 -21.05
N ALA A 224 -34.40 4.85 -20.96
CA ALA A 224 -34.81 3.70 -20.13
C ALA A 224 -34.12 2.41 -20.56
N LEU A 225 -33.98 2.17 -21.87
CA LEU A 225 -33.24 1.03 -22.42
C LEU A 225 -31.74 1.13 -22.12
N GLY A 226 -31.15 2.32 -22.31
CA GLY A 226 -29.72 2.56 -22.02
C GLY A 226 -29.39 2.41 -20.53
N LEU A 227 -30.27 2.95 -19.67
CA LEU A 227 -30.10 2.79 -18.23
C LEU A 227 -30.28 1.33 -17.80
N GLY A 228 -31.35 0.67 -18.31
CA GLY A 228 -31.61 -0.74 -18.01
C GLY A 228 -30.47 -1.67 -18.47
N SER A 229 -29.96 -1.44 -19.69
CA SER A 229 -28.79 -2.20 -20.18
C SER A 229 -27.54 -1.94 -19.35
N SER A 230 -27.29 -0.70 -18.93
CA SER A 230 -26.15 -0.36 -18.06
C SER A 230 -26.23 -1.04 -16.69
N ILE A 231 -27.43 -1.04 -16.08
CA ILE A 231 -27.69 -1.76 -14.82
C ILE A 231 -27.48 -3.27 -15.01
N PHE A 232 -28.05 -3.84 -16.07
CA PHE A 232 -27.91 -5.27 -16.35
C PHE A 232 -26.46 -5.69 -16.53
N ILE A 233 -25.68 -4.93 -17.31
CA ILE A 233 -24.26 -5.20 -17.52
C ILE A 233 -23.46 -5.01 -16.23
N LEU A 234 -23.78 -3.99 -15.41
CA LEU A 234 -23.13 -3.78 -14.12
C LEU A 234 -23.38 -4.97 -13.18
N ILE A 235 -24.60 -5.48 -13.10
CA ILE A 235 -24.94 -6.67 -12.30
C ILE A 235 -24.20 -7.90 -12.86
N LEU A 236 -24.20 -8.08 -14.18
CA LEU A 236 -23.52 -9.18 -14.85
C LEU A 236 -22.01 -9.18 -14.57
N LEU A 237 -21.39 -8.01 -14.46
CA LEU A 237 -19.98 -7.86 -14.09
C LEU A 237 -19.72 -7.98 -12.59
N ALA A 238 -20.68 -7.54 -11.75
CA ALA A 238 -20.54 -7.63 -10.31
C ALA A 238 -20.47 -9.09 -9.82
N ILE A 239 -21.18 -10.00 -10.49
CA ILE A 239 -21.20 -11.43 -10.14
C ILE A 239 -19.78 -12.05 -10.22
N PRO A 240 -19.10 -12.08 -11.38
CA PRO A 240 -17.76 -12.67 -11.46
C PRO A 240 -16.73 -11.91 -10.60
N LEU A 241 -16.88 -10.59 -10.43
CA LEU A 241 -16.01 -9.78 -9.59
C LEU A 241 -16.15 -10.17 -8.10
N THR A 242 -17.38 -10.42 -7.64
CA THR A 242 -17.63 -10.88 -6.27
C THR A 242 -17.10 -12.30 -6.06
N ILE A 243 -17.27 -13.18 -7.03
CA ILE A 243 -16.71 -14.55 -6.98
C ILE A 243 -15.18 -14.49 -6.90
N TYR A 244 -14.56 -13.67 -7.75
CA TYR A 244 -13.10 -13.49 -7.76
C TYR A 244 -12.58 -12.90 -6.45
N LEU A 245 -13.29 -11.90 -5.88
CA LEU A 245 -12.93 -11.33 -4.58
C LEU A 245 -13.00 -12.39 -3.46
N ASN A 246 -14.10 -13.18 -3.43
CA ASN A 246 -14.23 -14.25 -2.45
C ASN A 246 -13.11 -15.29 -2.58
N GLN A 247 -12.75 -15.67 -3.81
CA GLN A 247 -11.60 -16.57 -4.05
C GLN A 247 -10.28 -15.94 -3.58
N ALA A 248 -10.06 -14.66 -3.84
CA ALA A 248 -8.86 -13.95 -3.38
C ALA A 248 -8.79 -13.86 -1.84
N ILE A 249 -9.91 -13.57 -1.17
CA ILE A 249 -10.00 -13.55 0.29
C ILE A 249 -9.69 -14.94 0.86
N VAL A 250 -10.32 -15.98 0.33
CA VAL A 250 -10.09 -17.37 0.77
C VAL A 250 -8.64 -17.79 0.54
N LYS A 251 -8.06 -17.50 -0.64
CA LYS A 251 -6.65 -17.74 -0.91
C LYS A 251 -5.72 -17.03 0.06
N ASN A 252 -5.98 -15.75 0.36
CA ASN A 252 -5.18 -14.99 1.32
C ASN A 252 -5.31 -15.52 2.75
N GLN A 253 -6.50 -15.98 3.17
CA GLN A 253 -6.69 -16.64 4.46
C GLN A 253 -5.93 -17.96 4.53
N ILE A 254 -5.98 -18.78 3.47
CA ILE A 254 -5.22 -20.03 3.39
C ILE A 254 -3.72 -19.72 3.46
N LYS A 255 -3.22 -18.74 2.71
CA LYS A 255 -1.80 -18.32 2.77
C LYS A 255 -1.40 -17.88 4.18
N ALA A 256 -2.20 -17.07 4.85
CA ALA A 256 -1.94 -16.61 6.22
C ALA A 256 -1.92 -17.78 7.22
N ASN A 257 -2.87 -18.69 7.12
CA ASN A 257 -2.95 -19.87 7.98
C ASN A 257 -1.78 -20.82 7.75
N LEU A 258 -1.45 -21.11 6.50
CA LEU A 258 -0.31 -21.98 6.15
C LEU A 258 1.02 -21.38 6.61
N LYS A 259 1.20 -20.07 6.46
CA LYS A 259 2.37 -19.36 6.98
C LYS A 259 2.47 -19.49 8.49
N GLY A 260 1.38 -19.18 9.21
CA GLY A 260 1.34 -19.27 10.67
C GLY A 260 1.59 -20.68 11.19
N GLU A 261 1.00 -21.71 10.53
CA GLU A 261 1.21 -23.11 10.88
C GLU A 261 2.64 -23.58 10.60
N LEU A 262 3.21 -23.21 9.44
CA LEU A 262 4.60 -23.51 9.12
C LEU A 262 5.56 -22.92 10.15
N GLU A 263 5.37 -21.65 10.53
CA GLU A 263 6.18 -21.01 11.56
C GLU A 263 6.00 -21.70 12.93
N ALA A 264 4.79 -22.10 13.29
CA ALA A 264 4.51 -22.79 14.53
C ALA A 264 5.17 -24.18 14.59
N GLN A 265 5.06 -24.97 13.53
CA GLN A 265 5.67 -26.28 13.46
C GLN A 265 7.20 -26.23 13.45
N LEU A 266 7.79 -25.25 12.79
CA LEU A 266 9.24 -25.05 12.80
C LEU A 266 9.74 -24.64 14.20
N LYS A 267 9.03 -23.76 14.92
CA LYS A 267 9.36 -23.37 16.30
C LYS A 267 9.20 -24.49 17.34
N ILE A 268 8.33 -25.48 17.07
CA ILE A 268 8.22 -26.69 17.91
C ILE A 268 9.48 -27.56 17.76
N ILE A 269 10.08 -27.59 16.59
CA ILE A 269 11.31 -28.37 16.31
C ILE A 269 12.52 -27.63 16.88
N GLU A 270 12.61 -26.32 16.63
CA GLU A 270 13.68 -25.45 17.09
C GLU A 270 13.15 -24.05 17.36
N PRO A 271 13.11 -23.61 18.65
CA PRO A 271 12.50 -22.34 19.05
C PRO A 271 13.15 -21.09 18.41
N ASP A 272 14.44 -21.16 18.10
CA ASP A 272 15.19 -20.04 17.51
C ASP A 272 15.11 -20.01 15.97
N THR A 273 14.30 -20.86 15.36
CA THR A 273 14.08 -20.84 13.90
C THR A 273 13.37 -19.55 13.47
N ARG A 274 13.86 -18.93 12.41
CA ARG A 274 13.21 -17.80 11.76
C ARG A 274 12.83 -18.16 10.34
N VAL A 275 11.60 -17.83 9.96
CA VAL A 275 11.15 -17.99 8.60
C VAL A 275 11.31 -16.66 7.88
N GLY A 276 12.05 -16.67 6.80
CA GLY A 276 12.31 -15.50 5.94
C GLY A 276 11.21 -15.32 4.91
N GLN A 277 11.59 -15.37 3.64
CA GLN A 277 10.65 -15.27 2.53
C GLN A 277 9.83 -16.57 2.41
N ILE A 278 8.52 -16.44 2.30
CA ILE A 278 7.60 -17.54 2.01
C ILE A 278 6.85 -17.20 0.73
N GLU A 279 6.94 -18.09 -0.25
CA GLU A 279 6.18 -18.01 -1.47
C GLU A 279 5.16 -19.17 -1.48
N ILE A 280 3.89 -18.85 -1.69
CA ILE A 280 2.81 -19.84 -1.68
C ILE A 280 2.02 -19.68 -2.96
N ASP A 281 2.09 -20.69 -3.82
CA ASP A 281 1.41 -20.72 -5.10
C ASP A 281 0.38 -21.83 -5.19
N PHE A 282 -0.77 -21.50 -5.78
CA PHE A 282 -1.85 -22.44 -6.08
C PHE A 282 -1.71 -22.89 -7.52
N LEU A 283 -1.25 -24.12 -7.75
CA LEU A 283 -0.95 -24.66 -9.08
C LEU A 283 -2.19 -24.95 -9.94
N SER A 284 -3.37 -24.99 -9.35
CA SER A 284 -4.68 -25.02 -10.04
C SER A 284 -5.80 -24.66 -9.08
N ASP A 285 -7.10 -24.83 -9.44
CA ASP A 285 -8.26 -24.45 -8.63
C ASP A 285 -8.17 -24.86 -7.16
N LEU A 286 -8.93 -24.16 -6.27
CA LEU A 286 -8.93 -24.24 -4.80
C LEU A 286 -8.83 -25.64 -4.14
N ASN A 287 -8.92 -26.73 -4.91
CA ASN A 287 -8.89 -28.12 -4.47
C ASN A 287 -7.64 -28.92 -4.90
N SER A 288 -6.61 -28.27 -5.40
CA SER A 288 -5.43 -28.96 -5.93
C SER A 288 -4.14 -28.56 -5.22
N VAL A 289 -3.01 -28.95 -5.73
CA VAL A 289 -1.69 -28.82 -5.13
C VAL A 289 -1.34 -27.36 -4.80
N VAL A 290 -1.00 -27.12 -3.54
CA VAL A 290 -0.45 -25.86 -3.06
C VAL A 290 1.06 -26.02 -2.90
N SER A 291 1.84 -25.30 -3.69
CA SER A 291 3.30 -25.24 -3.56
C SER A 291 3.67 -24.18 -2.52
N ILE A 292 4.51 -24.58 -1.59
CA ILE A 292 5.07 -23.69 -0.56
C ILE A 292 6.59 -23.75 -0.67
N GLU A 293 7.18 -22.63 -1.09
CA GLU A 293 8.63 -22.44 -1.06
C GLU A 293 8.96 -21.48 0.11
N ALA A 294 9.79 -21.96 1.05
CA ALA A 294 10.14 -21.15 2.21
C ALA A 294 11.63 -21.15 2.47
N LEU A 295 12.17 -19.95 2.72
CA LEU A 295 13.53 -19.78 3.20
C LEU A 295 13.51 -19.80 4.73
N VAL A 296 14.19 -20.80 5.31
CA VAL A 296 14.21 -21.03 6.75
C VAL A 296 15.63 -20.85 7.29
N TYR A 297 15.77 -19.97 8.27
CA TYR A 297 17.01 -19.75 8.98
C TYR A 297 17.05 -20.62 10.22
N LEU A 298 18.02 -21.51 10.31
CA LEU A 298 18.23 -22.41 11.44
C LEU A 298 19.50 -22.01 12.22
N PRO A 299 19.54 -22.23 13.52
CA PRO A 299 20.77 -22.12 14.30
C PRO A 299 21.87 -23.04 13.77
N GLU A 300 23.13 -22.68 14.01
CA GLU A 300 24.29 -23.48 13.60
C GLU A 300 24.23 -24.88 14.23
N GLY A 301 24.45 -25.91 13.41
CA GLY A 301 24.42 -27.31 13.86
C GLY A 301 23.02 -27.95 13.91
N VAL A 302 21.96 -27.23 13.60
CA VAL A 302 20.59 -27.77 13.54
C VAL A 302 20.24 -28.16 12.10
N TYR A 303 19.70 -29.35 11.92
CA TYR A 303 19.29 -29.89 10.63
C TYR A 303 17.86 -30.43 10.71
N LEU A 304 17.04 -30.16 9.71
CA LEU A 304 15.72 -30.74 9.59
C LEU A 304 15.83 -32.13 8.93
N THR A 305 15.29 -33.14 9.62
CA THR A 305 15.22 -34.51 9.08
C THR A 305 14.01 -34.68 8.16
N GLN A 306 14.08 -35.63 7.23
CA GLN A 306 12.97 -35.99 6.35
C GLN A 306 11.67 -36.35 7.13
N ALA A 307 11.83 -36.98 8.31
CA ALA A 307 10.69 -37.33 9.16
C ALA A 307 10.00 -36.08 9.74
N GLN A 308 10.77 -35.06 10.10
CA GLN A 308 10.25 -33.78 10.58
C GLN A 308 9.55 -33.00 9.46
N GLN A 309 10.15 -32.98 8.27
CA GLN A 309 9.53 -32.36 7.09
C GLN A 309 8.20 -33.03 6.77
N ASN A 310 8.14 -34.36 6.74
CA ASN A 310 6.91 -35.12 6.49
C ASN A 310 5.83 -34.82 7.56
N LYS A 311 6.23 -34.61 8.82
CA LYS A 311 5.30 -34.22 9.89
C LYS A 311 4.72 -32.82 9.63
N ILE A 312 5.56 -31.86 9.25
CA ILE A 312 5.12 -30.50 8.88
C ILE A 312 4.11 -30.55 7.72
N VAL A 313 4.45 -31.28 6.64
CA VAL A 313 3.56 -31.45 5.48
C VAL A 313 2.22 -32.05 5.88
N LYS A 314 2.21 -33.04 6.79
CA LYS A 314 0.99 -33.67 7.28
C LYS A 314 0.09 -32.65 8.03
N GLU A 315 0.66 -31.82 8.88
CA GLU A 315 -0.10 -30.78 9.59
C GLU A 315 -0.60 -29.69 8.63
N LEU A 316 0.24 -29.21 7.71
CA LEU A 316 -0.17 -28.23 6.70
C LEU A 316 -1.31 -28.77 5.81
N ASN A 317 -1.32 -30.05 5.48
CA ASN A 317 -2.40 -30.68 4.72
C ASN A 317 -3.77 -30.67 5.45
N THR A 318 -3.81 -30.49 6.78
CA THR A 318 -5.09 -30.35 7.52
C THR A 318 -5.79 -29.02 7.25
N HIS A 319 -5.03 -28.01 6.79
CA HIS A 319 -5.52 -26.64 6.53
C HIS A 319 -5.87 -26.38 5.06
N VAL A 320 -5.68 -27.38 4.21
CA VAL A 320 -5.93 -27.28 2.75
C VAL A 320 -6.79 -28.45 2.31
N ALA A 321 -7.76 -28.20 1.43
CA ALA A 321 -8.58 -29.28 0.86
C ALA A 321 -7.84 -30.18 -0.14
N GLY A 322 -6.58 -29.84 -0.46
CA GLY A 322 -5.73 -30.53 -1.43
C GLY A 322 -4.44 -31.09 -0.82
N TYR A 323 -3.39 -31.10 -1.60
CA TYR A 323 -2.05 -31.57 -1.23
C TYR A 323 -1.07 -30.40 -1.16
N VAL A 324 -0.23 -30.37 -0.12
CA VAL A 324 0.84 -29.39 0.03
C VAL A 324 2.14 -29.97 -0.46
N ASP A 325 2.74 -29.33 -1.44
CA ASP A 325 4.12 -29.56 -1.88
C ASP A 325 5.02 -28.53 -1.18
N LEU A 326 5.90 -29.00 -0.30
CA LEU A 326 6.72 -28.16 0.57
C LEU A 326 8.19 -28.24 0.20
N GLU A 327 8.73 -27.17 -0.31
CA GLU A 327 10.16 -26.97 -0.55
C GLU A 327 10.75 -26.02 0.49
N LEU A 328 11.71 -26.50 1.28
CA LEU A 328 12.40 -25.71 2.31
C LEU A 328 13.85 -25.46 1.91
N SER A 329 14.21 -24.20 1.69
CA SER A 329 15.58 -23.76 1.56
C SER A 329 16.15 -23.43 2.94
N LEU A 330 17.07 -24.28 3.44
CA LEU A 330 17.63 -24.14 4.78
C LEU A 330 18.93 -23.33 4.76
N VAL A 331 19.00 -22.29 5.59
CA VAL A 331 20.21 -21.46 5.77
C VAL A 331 20.63 -21.54 7.22
N ASN A 332 21.80 -22.12 7.47
CA ASN A 332 22.38 -22.13 8.81
C ASN A 332 22.99 -20.77 9.11
N THR A 333 22.53 -20.14 10.19
CA THR A 333 22.92 -18.79 10.59
C THR A 333 23.28 -18.73 12.05
N LEU A 334 24.30 -17.94 12.38
CA LEU A 334 24.57 -17.50 13.74
C LEU A 334 23.61 -16.34 14.03
N PHE A 335 22.61 -16.58 14.86
CA PHE A 335 21.75 -15.50 15.36
C PHE A 335 22.51 -14.77 16.48
N LEU A 336 23.07 -13.61 16.17
CA LEU A 336 23.50 -12.69 17.19
C LEU A 336 22.24 -12.09 17.83
N ARG A 337 21.84 -12.65 18.97
CA ARG A 337 20.73 -12.11 19.76
C ARG A 337 21.12 -10.74 20.31
N GLN A 338 20.25 -9.78 20.19
CA GLN A 338 20.34 -8.48 20.85
C GLN A 338 20.19 -8.59 22.39
N ASP A 339 19.90 -9.79 22.91
CA ASP A 339 20.00 -10.11 24.36
C ASP A 339 21.44 -9.95 24.90
N THR A 340 22.43 -9.90 24.00
CA THR A 340 23.81 -9.52 24.38
C THR A 340 23.88 -8.07 24.85
N THR A 341 23.02 -7.17 24.37
CA THR A 341 23.03 -5.78 24.84
C THR A 341 22.57 -5.71 26.29
N ASP A 342 21.47 -6.39 26.67
CA ASP A 342 20.98 -6.40 28.05
C ASP A 342 21.92 -7.15 29.02
N SER A 343 22.52 -8.26 28.57
CA SER A 343 23.51 -8.99 29.38
C SER A 343 24.84 -8.22 29.48
N LEU A 344 25.25 -7.59 28.39
CA LEU A 344 26.45 -6.75 28.36
C LEU A 344 26.25 -5.47 29.16
N LEU A 345 25.12 -4.83 29.08
CA LEU A 345 24.75 -3.67 29.90
C LEU A 345 24.72 -4.02 31.39
N ARG A 346 24.18 -5.16 31.79
CA ARG A 346 24.20 -5.66 33.19
C ARG A 346 25.62 -5.97 33.65
N GLU A 347 26.44 -6.58 32.82
CA GLU A 347 27.83 -6.85 33.14
C GLU A 347 28.63 -5.55 33.33
N ILE A 348 28.37 -4.55 32.49
CA ILE A 348 28.93 -3.20 32.61
C ILE A 348 28.43 -2.53 33.89
N GLU A 349 27.14 -2.61 34.22
CA GLU A 349 26.57 -2.08 35.45
C GLU A 349 27.20 -2.71 36.69
N ASP A 350 27.33 -4.05 36.76
CA ASP A 350 27.93 -4.78 37.91
C ASP A 350 29.42 -4.45 38.08
N GLN A 351 30.19 -4.43 36.99
CA GLN A 351 31.62 -4.08 37.05
C GLN A 351 31.81 -2.63 37.46
N THR A 352 31.06 -1.72 36.88
CA THR A 352 31.12 -0.29 37.19
C THR A 352 30.66 -0.01 38.62
N GLN A 353 29.65 -0.72 39.10
CA GLN A 353 29.15 -0.61 40.48
C GLN A 353 30.28 -0.94 41.47
N THR A 354 30.92 -2.08 41.30
CA THR A 354 32.00 -2.52 42.17
C THR A 354 33.16 -1.52 42.18
N LEU A 355 33.51 -0.99 41.02
CA LEU A 355 34.58 -0.02 40.87
C LEU A 355 34.23 1.35 41.47
N ALA A 356 33.00 1.83 41.20
CA ALA A 356 32.49 3.09 41.69
C ALA A 356 32.37 3.09 43.23
N GLU A 357 31.83 2.02 43.82
CA GLU A 357 31.74 1.89 45.27
C GLU A 357 33.11 1.93 45.95
N LYS A 358 34.10 1.23 45.39
CA LYS A 358 35.47 1.22 45.93
C LYS A 358 36.12 2.60 45.85
N LYS A 359 36.08 3.25 44.70
CA LYS A 359 36.67 4.59 44.50
C LYS A 359 35.96 5.66 45.29
N LEU A 360 34.63 5.56 45.42
CA LEU A 360 33.81 6.50 46.16
C LEU A 360 34.15 6.44 47.66
N ALA A 361 34.38 5.25 48.21
CA ALA A 361 34.79 5.05 49.61
C ALA A 361 36.22 5.60 49.88
N GLU A 362 37.10 5.54 48.88
CA GLU A 362 38.47 6.08 48.99
C GLU A 362 38.54 7.59 48.92
N LEU A 363 37.79 8.21 47.97
CA LEU A 363 37.88 9.65 47.67
C LEU A 363 36.88 10.49 48.47
N ILE A 364 35.69 9.96 48.79
CA ILE A 364 34.63 10.69 49.49
C ILE A 364 34.10 9.82 50.64
N PRO A 365 34.79 9.79 51.81
CA PRO A 365 34.36 8.99 52.94
C PRO A 365 32.96 9.41 53.47
N GLY A 366 32.08 8.45 53.65
CA GLY A 366 30.69 8.70 54.08
C GLY A 366 29.68 8.89 53.00
N SER A 367 30.09 8.88 51.72
CA SER A 367 29.18 8.77 50.57
C SER A 367 28.82 7.32 50.31
N SER A 368 27.67 7.07 49.64
CA SER A 368 27.29 5.75 49.19
C SER A 368 26.66 5.82 47.81
N LEU A 369 26.92 4.82 46.99
CA LEU A 369 26.28 4.65 45.70
C LEU A 369 24.88 4.02 45.89
N LEU A 370 23.83 4.72 45.48
CA LEU A 370 22.46 4.23 45.62
C LEU A 370 22.00 3.42 44.42
N LYS A 371 22.40 3.86 43.21
CA LYS A 371 21.98 3.21 41.98
C LYS A 371 22.92 3.57 40.84
N ILE A 372 23.13 2.60 39.97
CA ILE A 372 23.71 2.81 38.63
C ILE A 372 22.60 2.49 37.63
N GLN A 373 22.53 3.26 36.55
CA GLN A 373 21.62 3.01 35.46
C GLN A 373 22.26 3.40 34.15
N VAL A 374 22.35 2.44 33.22
CA VAL A 374 22.74 2.74 31.82
C VAL A 374 21.49 3.15 31.07
N GLU A 375 21.48 4.37 30.52
CA GLU A 375 20.39 4.80 29.64
C GLU A 375 20.62 4.22 28.24
N ASP A 376 19.55 3.61 27.70
CA ASP A 376 19.52 3.10 26.32
C ASP A 376 19.36 4.28 25.32
N ARG A 377 20.21 5.28 25.47
CA ARG A 377 20.33 6.44 24.58
C ARG A 377 21.78 6.63 24.20
N LEU A 378 22.02 6.62 22.87
CA LEU A 378 23.31 6.98 22.32
C LEU A 378 23.40 8.49 22.18
N ASP A 379 24.55 9.08 22.55
CA ASP A 379 24.86 10.46 22.25
C ASP A 379 25.15 10.67 20.74
N GLN A 380 25.49 11.90 20.33
CA GLN A 380 25.79 12.23 18.94
C GLN A 380 27.04 11.52 18.40
N GLU A 381 27.89 11.01 19.29
CA GLU A 381 29.14 10.31 18.98
C GLU A 381 29.01 8.77 19.08
N GLY A 382 27.85 8.27 19.51
CA GLY A 382 27.53 6.83 19.59
C GLY A 382 27.91 6.20 20.94
N HIS A 383 28.04 6.99 22.00
CA HIS A 383 28.35 6.49 23.35
C HIS A 383 27.07 6.32 24.17
N TYR A 384 26.98 5.27 24.99
CA TYR A 384 25.94 5.10 26.00
C TYR A 384 26.10 6.06 27.17
N PHE A 385 25.02 6.45 27.81
CA PHE A 385 25.03 7.35 28.95
C PHE A 385 24.84 6.54 30.24
N LEU A 386 25.81 6.66 31.18
CA LEU A 386 25.78 6.03 32.48
C LEU A 386 25.45 7.06 33.55
N GLU A 387 24.31 6.92 34.22
CA GLU A 387 23.91 7.75 35.33
C GLU A 387 24.23 7.08 36.68
N LEU A 388 25.05 7.70 37.52
CA LEU A 388 25.30 7.30 38.90
C LEU A 388 24.52 8.17 39.87
N ILE A 389 23.73 7.53 40.73
CA ILE A 389 23.00 8.21 41.79
C ILE A 389 23.80 8.00 43.10
N VAL A 390 24.43 9.09 43.58
CA VAL A 390 25.32 9.06 44.76
C VAL A 390 24.69 9.83 45.90
N LEU A 391 24.62 9.20 47.07
CA LEU A 391 24.25 9.85 48.33
C LEU A 391 25.50 10.50 48.92
N MET A 392 25.46 11.82 49.11
CA MET A 392 26.55 12.61 49.64
C MET A 392 26.40 12.88 51.15
N PRO A 393 27.47 12.98 51.94
CA PRO A 393 27.40 13.41 53.33
C PRO A 393 26.97 14.87 53.44
N GLU A 394 26.57 15.32 54.63
CA GLU A 394 25.89 16.62 54.88
C GLU A 394 26.69 17.86 54.38
N ASN A 395 27.99 17.79 54.13
CA ASN A 395 28.84 18.90 53.71
C ASN A 395 29.15 18.86 52.20
N ARG A 396 28.14 18.95 51.37
CA ARG A 396 28.17 18.78 49.91
C ARG A 396 29.22 19.65 49.18
N ASP A 397 29.35 20.90 49.59
CA ASP A 397 30.20 21.90 48.92
C ASP A 397 31.70 21.72 49.16
N SER A 398 32.08 20.91 50.13
CA SER A 398 33.50 20.64 50.43
C SER A 398 34.13 19.51 49.59
N PHE A 399 33.33 18.77 48.80
CA PHE A 399 33.78 17.60 48.02
C PHE A 399 33.75 17.80 46.52
N SER A 400 33.71 19.03 46.03
CA SER A 400 33.57 19.30 44.58
C SER A 400 34.84 18.86 43.78
N LEU A 401 36.00 18.95 44.40
CA LEU A 401 37.25 18.58 43.75
C LEU A 401 37.43 17.06 43.71
N GLU A 402 37.09 16.38 44.81
CA GLU A 402 37.11 14.95 44.94
C GLU A 402 36.09 14.28 43.99
N LEU A 403 34.96 14.93 43.78
CA LEU A 403 33.94 14.42 42.85
C LEU A 403 34.39 14.54 41.38
N GLU A 404 35.10 15.62 41.01
CA GLU A 404 35.70 15.75 39.70
C GLU A 404 36.83 14.73 39.48
N GLN A 405 37.64 14.50 40.52
CA GLN A 405 38.68 13.48 40.49
C GLN A 405 38.07 12.07 40.36
N PHE A 406 37.02 11.77 41.13
CA PHE A 406 36.29 10.52 41.04
C PHE A 406 35.74 10.28 39.63
N LYS A 407 35.15 11.34 39.04
CA LYS A 407 34.62 11.25 37.66
C LYS A 407 35.74 10.94 36.66
N SER A 408 36.85 11.65 36.74
CA SER A 408 37.98 11.47 35.83
C SER A 408 38.59 10.08 35.94
N GLU A 409 38.80 9.57 37.16
CA GLU A 409 39.37 8.26 37.39
C GLU A 409 38.42 7.12 37.00
N LEU A 410 37.12 7.30 37.22
CA LEU A 410 36.14 6.31 36.79
C LEU A 410 36.00 6.29 35.27
N GLN A 411 35.96 7.48 34.63
CA GLN A 411 35.92 7.61 33.19
C GLN A 411 37.11 6.93 32.49
N GLU A 412 38.31 7.09 33.03
CA GLU A 412 39.52 6.48 32.47
C GLU A 412 39.48 4.94 32.52
N GLU A 413 38.93 4.35 33.58
CA GLU A 413 38.78 2.90 33.71
C GLU A 413 37.64 2.28 32.89
N ILE A 414 36.59 3.04 32.61
CA ILE A 414 35.45 2.58 31.81
C ILE A 414 35.47 3.02 30.35
N ASP A 415 36.47 3.77 29.92
CA ASP A 415 36.61 4.32 28.57
C ASP A 415 36.59 3.23 27.48
N GLN A 416 37.00 2.01 27.83
CA GLN A 416 36.96 0.84 26.96
C GLN A 416 35.52 0.50 26.46
N TRP A 417 34.47 0.99 27.11
CA TRP A 417 33.10 0.72 26.76
C TRP A 417 32.39 1.89 26.08
N SER A 418 33.10 3.00 25.78
CA SER A 418 32.55 4.20 25.17
C SER A 418 31.32 4.73 25.93
N LEU A 419 31.48 4.96 27.24
CA LEU A 419 30.40 5.42 28.12
C LEU A 419 30.65 6.87 28.55
N ASN A 420 29.60 7.67 28.60
CA ASN A 420 29.59 8.99 29.20
C ASN A 420 28.99 8.95 30.61
N ILE A 421 29.70 9.48 31.62
CA ILE A 421 29.23 9.43 33.02
C ILE A 421 28.49 10.71 33.39
N GLY A 422 27.27 10.55 33.87
CA GLY A 422 26.50 11.59 34.55
C GLY A 422 26.31 11.29 36.04
N PHE A 423 26.19 12.32 36.89
CA PHE A 423 25.95 12.16 38.32
C PHE A 423 24.67 12.86 38.75
N LYS A 424 23.90 12.14 39.57
CA LYS A 424 22.80 12.71 40.31
C LYS A 424 23.09 12.62 41.80
N LEU A 425 23.40 13.75 42.40
CA LEU A 425 23.76 13.84 43.81
C LEU A 425 22.51 14.06 44.68
N LEU A 426 22.32 13.19 45.67
CA LEU A 426 21.29 13.33 46.69
C LEU A 426 21.96 13.68 48.03
N SER A 427 21.31 14.52 48.87
CA SER A 427 21.74 14.81 50.22
C SER A 427 20.89 14.03 51.21
N THR A 428 21.49 13.70 52.38
CA THR A 428 20.82 12.95 53.45
C THR A 428 19.57 13.65 54.04
N GLU A 429 19.37 14.94 53.76
CA GLU A 429 18.16 15.69 54.17
C GLU A 429 16.93 15.47 53.28
N SER A 430 17.02 14.78 52.15
CA SER A 430 15.90 14.60 51.20
C SER A 430 15.07 13.31 51.41
N GLU A 431 15.31 12.49 52.42
CA GLU A 431 14.54 11.29 52.72
C GLU A 431 13.38 11.53 53.71
N SER A 432 12.74 12.68 53.68
CA SER A 432 11.45 12.86 54.35
C SER A 432 10.41 13.42 53.38
N PHE A 433 9.97 12.51 52.43
CA PHE A 433 8.62 12.61 51.86
C PHE A 433 8.24 11.27 51.25
#